data_96632d7affa6a752b103797dad330f77
#
_entry.id   96632d7affa6a752b103797dad330f77
#
_cell.length_a   1.000
_cell.length_b   1.000
_cell.length_c   1.000
_cell.angle_alpha   90.00
_cell.angle_beta   90.00
_cell.angle_gamma   90.00
#
_symmetry.space_group_name_H-M   'P 1'
#
loop_
_entity.id
_entity.type
_entity.pdbx_description
1 polymer ?
#
loop_
_entity_poly.entity_id
_entity_poly.type
_entity_poly.pdbx_seq_one_letter_code
_entity_poly.pdbx_strand_id
1 'polypeptide(L)'
;MSSHRVALRTALVVLSLIVLGCGTTRRSTPESTPTTVRFEPVKWSKLAGWKSDDALAAWPAIVSTCHVLGTRAEWQTFCSAVMASSPADAAFVRGFLEQQLTPYRIERVNGRKHETRGLVTGYYEPLIHGARERSEVFATPLYRPPEDLLIVDLASVIPELKGKRVRGRLEGNRVVPYYSRAATREAPGLAGHEIVWIDNALDAFMLEVQGSGRVQLASGETIRLQYADQNGHPYRSIGRYLADQGVMTIDQVNMPAIRAWLASNPARVNEVLDSNPSVVFFNEAPLEDPSIGPKGAQGMPLTAGRSIAIDPKFLPLGAPMFLSTTQPGLDLPLQRLVVAQDTGGAIRGPVRADLFFGFGSEAGAQAGMMKNDLEMWLLWPRGAPLPAAR
;
A
#
# COMPACT_ATOMS: atom_id res chain seq x y z
N MET A 1 89.58 58.07 4.21
CA MET A 1 90.16 57.71 2.92
C MET A 1 89.40 56.53 2.33
N SER A 2 89.06 56.71 1.08
CA SER A 2 88.56 55.73 0.11
C SER A 2 87.23 55.04 0.36
N SER A 3 86.31 55.56 -0.38
CA SER A 3 84.96 55.10 -0.75
C SER A 3 84.95 53.84 -1.62
N HIS A 4 84.04 52.95 -1.41
CA HIS A 4 83.53 52.09 -2.47
C HIS A 4 81.98 51.95 -2.37
N ARG A 5 81.37 52.54 -3.37
CA ARG A 5 79.92 52.39 -3.65
C ARG A 5 79.68 50.99 -4.29
N VAL A 6 78.78 50.25 -3.73
CA VAL A 6 78.19 49.03 -4.44
C VAL A 6 76.77 49.31 -4.70
N ALA A 7 76.45 49.27 -5.99
CA ALA A 7 75.10 49.46 -6.53
C ALA A 7 74.28 48.19 -6.31
N LEU A 8 73.11 48.29 -5.69
CA LEU A 8 72.16 47.22 -5.48
C LEU A 8 71.18 47.23 -6.67
N ARG A 9 71.25 46.24 -7.54
CA ARG A 9 70.29 46.00 -8.58
C ARG A 9 69.11 45.27 -8.00
N THR A 10 67.98 45.95 -7.96
CA THR A 10 66.66 45.36 -7.57
C THR A 10 66.09 44.55 -8.75
N ALA A 11 66.05 43.21 -8.62
CA ALA A 11 65.36 42.34 -9.54
C ALA A 11 63.90 42.22 -9.05
N LEU A 12 62.96 42.73 -9.82
CA LEU A 12 61.52 42.57 -9.65
C LEU A 12 61.13 41.17 -10.13
N VAL A 13 60.83 40.26 -9.22
CA VAL A 13 60.23 38.95 -9.55
C VAL A 13 58.72 39.12 -9.57
N VAL A 14 58.10 39.13 -10.74
CA VAL A 14 56.64 39.06 -10.90
C VAL A 14 56.21 37.63 -10.70
N LEU A 15 55.61 37.34 -9.56
CA LEU A 15 55.02 36.03 -9.26
C LEU A 15 53.60 35.98 -9.82
N SER A 16 53.44 35.37 -11.01
CA SER A 16 52.14 35.12 -11.60
C SER A 16 51.44 34.01 -10.82
N LEU A 17 50.44 34.34 -10.01
CA LEU A 17 49.54 33.43 -9.39
C LEU A 17 48.55 32.86 -10.43
N ILE A 18 48.84 31.66 -10.89
CA ILE A 18 47.84 30.84 -11.66
C ILE A 18 46.83 30.31 -10.64
N VAL A 19 45.65 30.94 -10.59
CA VAL A 19 44.53 30.42 -9.87
C VAL A 19 43.94 29.26 -10.69
N LEU A 20 44.34 28.03 -10.36
CA LEU A 20 43.63 26.83 -10.85
C LEU A 20 42.25 26.81 -10.19
N GLY A 21 41.25 27.33 -10.89
CA GLY A 21 39.84 27.16 -10.57
C GLY A 21 39.48 25.67 -10.66
N CYS A 22 39.45 24.96 -9.53
CA CYS A 22 38.76 23.67 -9.42
C CYS A 22 37.29 23.91 -9.69
N GLY A 23 36.89 23.88 -10.94
CA GLY A 23 35.51 23.73 -11.33
C GLY A 23 35.00 22.37 -10.85
N THR A 24 34.36 22.35 -9.66
CA THR A 24 33.53 21.22 -9.24
C THR A 24 32.38 21.14 -10.23
N THR A 25 32.55 20.34 -11.29
CA THR A 25 31.44 19.87 -12.09
C THR A 25 30.50 19.13 -11.12
N ARG A 26 29.45 19.82 -10.65
CA ARG A 26 28.28 19.14 -10.09
C ARG A 26 27.85 18.11 -11.13
N ARG A 27 28.19 16.85 -10.90
CA ARG A 27 27.50 15.74 -11.57
C ARG A 27 26.03 15.93 -11.21
N SER A 28 25.24 16.46 -12.15
CA SER A 28 23.81 16.37 -12.08
C SER A 28 23.50 14.89 -11.96
N THR A 29 22.98 14.47 -10.82
CA THR A 29 22.31 13.16 -10.69
C THR A 29 21.34 13.08 -11.86
N PRO A 30 21.38 12.03 -12.68
CA PRO A 30 20.42 11.90 -13.78
C PRO A 30 19.03 12.03 -13.18
N GLU A 31 18.29 13.02 -13.61
CA GLU A 31 16.90 13.22 -13.24
C GLU A 31 16.16 11.92 -13.62
N SER A 32 15.72 11.17 -12.61
CA SER A 32 15.05 9.89 -12.85
C SER A 32 13.77 10.17 -13.63
N THR A 33 13.72 9.70 -14.87
CA THR A 33 12.52 9.81 -15.70
C THR A 33 11.32 9.31 -14.88
N PRO A 34 10.26 10.12 -14.73
CA PRO A 34 9.12 9.71 -13.94
C PRO A 34 8.49 8.43 -14.49
N THR A 35 8.23 7.48 -13.62
CA THR A 35 7.48 6.27 -13.98
C THR A 35 6.06 6.66 -14.39
N THR A 36 5.61 6.18 -15.54
CA THR A 36 4.25 6.34 -16.03
C THR A 36 3.60 4.99 -16.32
N VAL A 37 2.29 4.99 -16.57
CA VAL A 37 1.52 3.81 -17.00
C VAL A 37 1.12 3.96 -18.47
N ARG A 38 1.16 2.85 -19.21
CA ARG A 38 0.57 2.72 -20.55
C ARG A 38 -0.45 1.60 -20.53
N PHE A 39 -1.58 1.82 -21.20
CA PHE A 39 -2.63 0.83 -21.43
C PHE A 39 -2.62 0.43 -22.90
N GLU A 40 -2.19 -0.81 -23.19
CA GLU A 40 -2.12 -1.34 -24.54
C GLU A 40 -3.34 -2.24 -24.82
N PRO A 41 -4.19 -1.91 -25.81
CA PRO A 41 -5.37 -2.74 -26.11
C PRO A 41 -4.93 -4.10 -26.62
N VAL A 42 -5.57 -5.16 -26.11
CA VAL A 42 -5.30 -6.54 -26.51
C VAL A 42 -6.61 -7.29 -26.80
N LYS A 43 -6.50 -8.42 -27.48
CA LYS A 43 -7.65 -9.33 -27.64
C LYS A 43 -7.84 -10.17 -26.37
N TRP A 44 -9.07 -10.52 -26.02
CA TRP A 44 -9.40 -11.41 -24.90
C TRP A 44 -8.63 -12.74 -24.93
N SER A 45 -8.36 -13.27 -26.13
CA SER A 45 -7.54 -14.49 -26.31
C SER A 45 -6.08 -14.36 -25.85
N LYS A 46 -5.61 -13.14 -25.53
CA LYS A 46 -4.27 -12.89 -24.99
C LYS A 46 -4.22 -12.89 -23.45
N LEU A 47 -5.36 -12.95 -22.79
CA LEU A 47 -5.44 -13.09 -21.34
C LEU A 47 -5.31 -14.59 -21.01
N ALA A 48 -4.11 -15.00 -20.61
CA ALA A 48 -3.88 -16.41 -20.22
C ALA A 48 -4.82 -16.81 -19.09
N GLY A 49 -5.53 -17.93 -19.23
CA GLY A 49 -6.48 -18.43 -18.23
C GLY A 49 -7.84 -17.74 -18.18
N TRP A 50 -8.12 -16.76 -19.03
CA TRP A 50 -9.42 -16.08 -19.06
C TRP A 50 -10.60 -17.06 -19.17
N LYS A 51 -10.48 -18.08 -20.03
CA LYS A 51 -11.53 -19.07 -20.24
C LYS A 51 -11.71 -20.07 -19.11
N SER A 52 -10.68 -20.26 -18.28
CA SER A 52 -10.68 -21.22 -17.17
C SER A 52 -10.98 -20.61 -15.81
N ASP A 53 -11.00 -19.27 -15.71
CA ASP A 53 -11.37 -18.61 -14.46
C ASP A 53 -12.85 -18.80 -14.15
N ASP A 54 -13.15 -19.07 -12.87
CA ASP A 54 -14.51 -18.97 -12.34
C ASP A 54 -14.90 -17.48 -12.19
N ALA A 55 -15.22 -16.86 -13.32
CA ALA A 55 -15.58 -15.45 -13.38
C ALA A 55 -16.84 -15.12 -12.56
N LEU A 56 -17.71 -16.11 -12.30
CA LEU A 56 -18.92 -15.93 -11.47
C LEU A 56 -18.55 -15.54 -10.04
N ALA A 57 -17.47 -16.09 -9.48
CA ALA A 57 -17.01 -15.75 -8.15
C ALA A 57 -16.59 -14.27 -7.99
N ALA A 58 -16.31 -13.55 -9.10
CA ALA A 58 -16.03 -12.11 -9.07
C ALA A 58 -17.29 -11.24 -9.19
N TRP A 59 -18.46 -11.82 -9.50
CA TRP A 59 -19.69 -11.07 -9.74
C TRP A 59 -20.12 -10.22 -8.53
N PRO A 60 -20.08 -10.72 -7.28
CA PRO A 60 -20.41 -9.91 -6.11
C PRO A 60 -19.53 -8.65 -5.99
N ALA A 61 -18.21 -8.74 -6.28
CA ALA A 61 -17.31 -7.62 -6.29
C ALA A 61 -17.63 -6.62 -7.42
N ILE A 62 -18.06 -7.11 -8.61
CA ILE A 62 -18.49 -6.27 -9.74
C ILE A 62 -19.79 -5.53 -9.41
N VAL A 63 -20.77 -6.20 -8.83
CA VAL A 63 -22.01 -5.56 -8.36
C VAL A 63 -21.69 -4.51 -7.31
N SER A 64 -20.89 -4.87 -6.31
CA SER A 64 -20.47 -3.98 -5.23
C SER A 64 -19.79 -2.72 -5.76
N THR A 65 -18.82 -2.85 -6.68
CA THR A 65 -18.12 -1.67 -7.24
C THR A 65 -19.05 -0.79 -8.07
N CYS A 66 -20.09 -1.34 -8.70
CA CYS A 66 -21.05 -0.59 -9.52
C CYS A 66 -21.90 0.39 -8.70
N HIS A 67 -22.10 0.20 -7.40
CA HIS A 67 -22.73 1.19 -6.53
C HIS A 67 -21.92 2.52 -6.48
N VAL A 68 -20.61 2.46 -6.68
CA VAL A 68 -19.73 3.64 -6.71
C VAL A 68 -19.45 4.07 -8.16
N LEU A 69 -19.07 3.12 -9.04
CA LEU A 69 -18.70 3.45 -10.42
C LEU A 69 -19.88 3.93 -11.25
N GLY A 70 -21.10 3.47 -10.96
CA GLY A 70 -22.31 3.87 -11.68
C GLY A 70 -22.61 5.38 -11.67
N THR A 71 -21.98 6.14 -10.76
CA THR A 71 -22.05 7.62 -10.72
C THR A 71 -21.13 8.29 -11.74
N ARG A 72 -20.17 7.54 -12.34
CA ARG A 72 -19.22 8.05 -13.32
C ARG A 72 -19.72 7.78 -14.73
N ALA A 73 -19.69 8.82 -15.58
CA ALA A 73 -20.28 8.75 -16.93
C ALA A 73 -19.77 7.57 -17.76
N GLU A 74 -18.48 7.27 -17.71
CA GLU A 74 -17.84 6.18 -18.44
C GLU A 74 -18.30 4.78 -18.00
N TRP A 75 -18.86 4.64 -16.79
CA TRP A 75 -19.29 3.38 -16.19
C TRP A 75 -20.81 3.19 -16.15
N GLN A 76 -21.60 4.22 -16.40
CA GLN A 76 -23.06 4.19 -16.23
C GLN A 76 -23.72 3.06 -17.01
N THR A 77 -23.42 2.93 -18.31
CA THR A 77 -24.02 1.88 -19.17
C THR A 77 -23.64 0.48 -18.67
N PHE A 78 -22.37 0.26 -18.36
CA PHE A 78 -21.87 -1.01 -17.82
C PHE A 78 -22.56 -1.34 -16.50
N CYS A 79 -22.56 -0.42 -15.55
CA CYS A 79 -23.13 -0.67 -14.23
C CYS A 79 -24.66 -0.83 -14.24
N SER A 80 -25.37 -0.11 -15.11
CA SER A 80 -26.80 -0.34 -15.30
C SER A 80 -27.07 -1.76 -15.83
N ALA A 81 -26.27 -2.23 -16.79
CA ALA A 81 -26.38 -3.59 -17.29
C ALA A 81 -26.03 -4.66 -16.24
N VAL A 82 -25.00 -4.41 -15.41
CA VAL A 82 -24.63 -5.27 -14.27
C VAL A 82 -25.79 -5.40 -13.29
N MET A 83 -26.39 -4.28 -12.88
CA MET A 83 -27.49 -4.26 -11.90
C MET A 83 -28.78 -4.93 -12.43
N ALA A 84 -28.96 -4.97 -13.75
CA ALA A 84 -30.09 -5.66 -14.39
C ALA A 84 -29.82 -7.13 -14.67
N SER A 85 -28.61 -7.64 -14.38
CA SER A 85 -28.21 -9.02 -14.75
C SER A 85 -28.19 -9.94 -13.53
N SER A 86 -28.57 -11.22 -13.77
CA SER A 86 -28.46 -12.30 -12.78
C SER A 86 -27.74 -13.48 -13.46
N PRO A 87 -26.39 -13.52 -13.40
CA PRO A 87 -25.58 -14.51 -14.07
C PRO A 87 -25.82 -15.91 -13.48
N ALA A 88 -26.01 -16.90 -14.36
CA ALA A 88 -26.17 -18.28 -13.95
C ALA A 88 -24.84 -19.03 -13.78
N ASP A 89 -23.80 -18.61 -14.54
CA ASP A 89 -22.51 -19.29 -14.57
C ASP A 89 -21.36 -18.36 -15.01
N ALA A 90 -20.17 -18.90 -14.95
CA ALA A 90 -18.95 -18.17 -15.34
C ALA A 90 -18.89 -17.87 -16.85
N ALA A 91 -19.55 -18.66 -17.71
CA ALA A 91 -19.58 -18.42 -19.16
C ALA A 91 -20.42 -17.18 -19.47
N PHE A 92 -21.57 -17.05 -18.81
CA PHE A 92 -22.38 -15.84 -18.89
C PHE A 92 -21.56 -14.59 -18.50
N VAL A 93 -20.89 -14.61 -17.33
CA VAL A 93 -20.11 -13.47 -16.86
C VAL A 93 -19.00 -13.11 -17.85
N ARG A 94 -18.26 -14.10 -18.37
CA ARG A 94 -17.24 -13.84 -19.39
C ARG A 94 -17.82 -13.21 -20.65
N GLY A 95 -18.88 -13.78 -21.20
CA GLY A 95 -19.56 -13.24 -22.40
C GLY A 95 -20.09 -11.83 -22.20
N PHE A 96 -20.67 -11.56 -21.03
CA PHE A 96 -21.13 -10.22 -20.64
C PHE A 96 -19.95 -9.22 -20.62
N LEU A 97 -18.84 -9.56 -19.95
CA LEU A 97 -17.66 -8.68 -19.87
C LEU A 97 -17.02 -8.48 -21.24
N GLU A 98 -16.93 -9.53 -22.08
CA GLU A 98 -16.41 -9.45 -23.44
C GLU A 98 -17.21 -8.51 -24.35
N GLN A 99 -18.51 -8.42 -24.14
CA GLN A 99 -19.38 -7.50 -24.88
C GLN A 99 -19.24 -6.05 -24.41
N GLN A 100 -19.11 -5.83 -23.10
CA GLN A 100 -19.17 -4.51 -22.48
C GLN A 100 -17.80 -3.83 -22.36
N LEU A 101 -16.71 -4.60 -22.22
CA LEU A 101 -15.39 -4.10 -21.90
C LEU A 101 -14.36 -4.41 -22.98
N THR A 102 -13.26 -3.67 -22.95
CA THR A 102 -12.05 -3.93 -23.73
C THR A 102 -10.88 -4.17 -22.77
N PRO A 103 -10.11 -5.25 -22.93
CA PRO A 103 -8.94 -5.51 -22.10
C PRO A 103 -7.73 -4.70 -22.59
N TYR A 104 -7.02 -4.10 -21.64
CA TYR A 104 -5.79 -3.36 -21.88
C TYR A 104 -4.68 -3.94 -21.01
N ARG A 105 -3.57 -4.36 -21.63
CA ARG A 105 -2.37 -4.75 -20.88
C ARG A 105 -1.78 -3.53 -20.19
N ILE A 106 -1.44 -3.67 -18.92
CA ILE A 106 -0.83 -2.61 -18.13
C ILE A 106 0.68 -2.70 -18.26
N GLU A 107 1.30 -1.60 -18.65
CA GLU A 107 2.76 -1.49 -18.81
C GLU A 107 3.31 -0.38 -17.92
N ARG A 108 4.40 -0.68 -17.22
CA ARG A 108 5.25 0.33 -16.59
C ARG A 108 6.17 0.92 -17.64
N VAL A 109 6.20 2.24 -17.75
CA VAL A 109 7.06 2.96 -18.67
C VAL A 109 8.06 3.80 -17.89
N ASN A 110 9.36 3.54 -18.10
CA ASN A 110 10.48 4.30 -17.57
C ASN A 110 11.36 4.75 -18.75
N GLY A 111 11.12 5.96 -19.23
CA GLY A 111 11.76 6.43 -20.47
C GLY A 111 11.38 5.54 -21.67
N ARG A 112 12.37 4.83 -22.24
CA ARG A 112 12.16 3.90 -23.37
C ARG A 112 11.88 2.46 -22.94
N LYS A 113 11.97 2.16 -21.65
CA LYS A 113 11.78 0.80 -21.13
C LYS A 113 10.31 0.56 -20.81
N HIS A 114 9.75 -0.49 -21.40
CA HIS A 114 8.40 -0.97 -21.17
C HIS A 114 8.46 -2.30 -20.42
N GLU A 115 7.78 -2.39 -19.28
CA GLU A 115 7.75 -3.58 -18.44
C GLU A 115 6.29 -3.98 -18.19
N THR A 116 5.96 -5.22 -18.54
CA THR A 116 4.63 -5.81 -18.33
C THR A 116 4.53 -6.65 -17.07
N ARG A 117 5.69 -6.97 -16.47
CA ARG A 117 5.80 -7.76 -15.25
C ARG A 117 6.00 -6.87 -14.04
N GLY A 118 5.38 -7.26 -12.95
CA GLY A 118 5.48 -6.60 -11.66
C GLY A 118 5.35 -7.57 -10.52
N LEU A 119 4.75 -7.15 -9.43
CA LEU A 119 4.69 -7.91 -8.18
C LEU A 119 3.27 -7.99 -7.66
N VAL A 120 2.83 -9.19 -7.27
CA VAL A 120 1.66 -9.38 -6.42
C VAL A 120 2.08 -9.91 -5.06
N THR A 121 1.46 -9.36 -4.02
CA THR A 121 1.51 -9.87 -2.64
C THR A 121 0.10 -10.20 -2.17
N GLY A 122 -0.04 -10.70 -0.96
CA GLY A 122 -1.32 -11.02 -0.38
C GLY A 122 -1.56 -10.28 0.93
N TYR A 123 -2.82 -9.99 1.20
CA TYR A 123 -3.27 -9.49 2.50
C TYR A 123 -4.58 -10.16 2.92
N TYR A 124 -4.92 -10.02 4.19
CA TYR A 124 -6.06 -10.68 4.78
C TYR A 124 -6.58 -9.91 5.98
N GLU A 125 -7.74 -10.29 6.49
CA GLU A 125 -8.29 -9.77 7.74
C GLU A 125 -7.89 -10.72 8.88
N PRO A 126 -6.92 -10.36 9.75
CA PRO A 126 -6.50 -11.20 10.86
C PRO A 126 -7.61 -11.34 11.92
N LEU A 127 -7.62 -12.47 12.63
CA LEU A 127 -8.33 -12.67 13.89
C LEU A 127 -7.30 -12.70 15.01
N ILE A 128 -7.39 -11.75 15.93
CA ILE A 128 -6.50 -11.61 17.08
C ILE A 128 -7.30 -11.56 18.39
N HIS A 129 -6.62 -11.67 19.53
CA HIS A 129 -7.27 -11.65 20.85
C HIS A 129 -7.07 -10.32 21.55
N GLY A 130 -8.11 -9.86 22.25
CA GLY A 130 -8.08 -8.58 22.93
C GLY A 130 -9.07 -8.45 24.08
N ALA A 131 -8.99 -7.31 24.77
CA ALA A 131 -9.90 -6.92 25.82
C ALA A 131 -10.23 -5.43 25.73
N ARG A 132 -11.37 -5.02 26.32
CA ARG A 132 -11.76 -3.59 26.40
C ARG A 132 -10.90 -2.83 27.40
N GLU A 133 -10.36 -3.52 28.38
CA GLU A 133 -9.57 -2.94 29.45
C GLU A 133 -8.13 -3.47 29.43
N ARG A 134 -7.23 -2.62 29.85
CA ARG A 134 -5.82 -2.98 29.99
C ARG A 134 -5.61 -3.98 31.11
N SER A 135 -4.75 -4.96 30.87
CA SER A 135 -4.28 -5.91 31.88
C SER A 135 -2.79 -6.24 31.63
N GLU A 136 -2.22 -7.12 32.45
CA GLU A 136 -0.86 -7.63 32.21
C GLU A 136 -0.76 -8.45 30.92
N VAL A 137 -1.83 -9.16 30.53
CA VAL A 137 -1.91 -9.94 29.31
C VAL A 137 -2.26 -9.04 28.14
N PHE A 138 -3.29 -8.23 28.25
CA PHE A 138 -3.75 -7.32 27.20
C PHE A 138 -3.14 -5.94 27.43
N ALA A 139 -1.94 -5.71 26.89
CA ALA A 139 -1.14 -4.53 27.18
C ALA A 139 -0.89 -3.60 25.98
N THR A 140 -1.17 -4.06 24.75
CA THR A 140 -0.91 -3.29 23.53
C THR A 140 -2.19 -2.63 23.02
N PRO A 141 -2.31 -1.29 23.07
CA PRO A 141 -3.53 -0.60 22.66
C PRO A 141 -3.63 -0.46 21.14
N LEU A 142 -4.86 -0.51 20.62
CA LEU A 142 -5.24 -0.02 19.31
C LEU A 142 -6.19 1.15 19.47
N TYR A 143 -5.94 2.22 18.72
CA TYR A 143 -6.56 3.53 18.96
C TYR A 143 -7.56 3.91 17.87
N ARG A 144 -8.58 4.69 18.25
CA ARG A 144 -9.34 5.53 17.32
C ARG A 144 -8.54 6.78 16.95
N PRO A 145 -8.89 7.49 15.85
CA PRO A 145 -8.23 8.76 15.53
C PRO A 145 -8.36 9.75 16.68
N PRO A 146 -7.26 10.31 17.19
CA PRO A 146 -7.30 11.30 18.25
C PRO A 146 -7.74 12.67 17.72
N GLU A 147 -8.33 13.48 18.57
CA GLU A 147 -8.88 14.79 18.19
C GLU A 147 -7.81 15.81 17.75
N ASP A 148 -6.59 15.66 18.24
CA ASP A 148 -5.44 16.51 17.90
C ASP A 148 -4.73 16.11 16.59
N LEU A 149 -5.20 15.04 15.92
CA LEU A 149 -4.69 14.62 14.61
C LEU A 149 -5.27 15.52 13.51
N LEU A 150 -4.45 16.43 13.01
CA LEU A 150 -4.85 17.35 11.96
C LEU A 150 -4.69 16.74 10.58
N ILE A 151 -5.71 16.92 9.73
CA ILE A 151 -5.64 16.68 8.30
C ILE A 151 -5.19 17.99 7.64
N VAL A 152 -4.01 17.99 7.01
CA VAL A 152 -3.47 19.18 6.35
C VAL A 152 -3.76 19.10 4.85
N ASP A 153 -4.77 19.86 4.39
CA ASP A 153 -5.10 19.98 2.97
C ASP A 153 -4.68 21.36 2.45
N LEU A 154 -3.56 21.40 1.76
CA LEU A 154 -3.01 22.58 1.09
C LEU A 154 -2.94 22.40 -0.42
N ALA A 155 -3.64 21.41 -0.99
CA ALA A 155 -3.57 21.07 -2.41
C ALA A 155 -4.02 22.23 -3.33
N SER A 156 -4.86 23.14 -2.84
CA SER A 156 -5.31 24.33 -3.59
C SER A 156 -4.21 25.38 -3.82
N VAL A 157 -3.21 25.45 -2.92
CA VAL A 157 -2.08 26.41 -2.98
C VAL A 157 -0.74 25.73 -3.26
N ILE A 158 -0.62 24.42 -2.97
CA ILE A 158 0.55 23.59 -3.20
C ILE A 158 0.10 22.34 -3.96
N PRO A 159 0.00 22.41 -5.31
CA PRO A 159 -0.54 21.30 -6.11
C PRO A 159 0.18 19.97 -5.95
N GLU A 160 1.46 19.98 -5.56
CA GLU A 160 2.29 18.80 -5.29
C GLU A 160 1.79 17.97 -4.10
N LEU A 161 0.96 18.56 -3.24
CA LEU A 161 0.33 17.88 -2.11
C LEU A 161 -0.98 17.17 -2.49
N LYS A 162 -1.48 17.37 -3.71
CA LYS A 162 -2.71 16.72 -4.17
C LYS A 162 -2.61 15.20 -4.07
N GLY A 163 -3.55 14.61 -3.33
CA GLY A 163 -3.61 13.17 -3.08
C GLY A 163 -2.57 12.64 -2.08
N LYS A 164 -1.78 13.51 -1.46
CA LYS A 164 -0.89 13.12 -0.35
C LYS A 164 -1.64 13.19 0.99
N ARG A 165 -1.40 12.20 1.84
CA ARG A 165 -1.94 12.17 3.20
C ARG A 165 -0.96 12.89 4.13
N VAL A 166 -1.13 14.21 4.25
CA VAL A 166 -0.34 15.01 5.20
C VAL A 166 -1.09 15.09 6.52
N ARG A 167 -0.44 14.68 7.61
CA ARG A 167 -0.97 14.68 8.97
C ARG A 167 -0.02 15.41 9.89
N GLY A 168 -0.57 16.04 10.91
CA GLY A 168 0.21 16.74 11.90
C GLY A 168 -0.59 17.02 13.17
N ARG A 169 0.01 17.73 14.10
CA ARG A 169 -0.59 18.28 15.32
C ARG A 169 -0.14 19.72 15.52
N LEU A 170 -0.84 20.46 16.37
CA LEU A 170 -0.45 21.82 16.73
C LEU A 170 0.58 21.83 17.87
N GLU A 171 1.64 22.61 17.67
CA GLU A 171 2.52 23.07 18.74
C GLU A 171 2.54 24.61 18.73
N GLY A 172 1.83 25.22 19.64
CA GLY A 172 1.59 26.65 19.62
C GLY A 172 0.87 27.06 18.32
N ASN A 173 1.53 27.86 17.47
CA ASN A 173 1.02 28.28 16.17
C ASN A 173 1.61 27.50 14.96
N ARG A 174 2.28 26.38 15.21
CA ARG A 174 2.94 25.57 14.18
C ARG A 174 2.27 24.22 14.03
N VAL A 175 2.08 23.78 12.79
CA VAL A 175 1.75 22.39 12.47
C VAL A 175 3.06 21.61 12.38
N VAL A 176 3.23 20.61 13.24
CA VAL A 176 4.37 19.71 13.24
C VAL A 176 3.92 18.30 12.91
N PRO A 177 4.83 17.36 12.51
CA PRO A 177 4.45 15.96 12.28
C PRO A 177 3.74 15.36 13.50
N TYR A 178 2.75 14.50 13.26
CA TYR A 178 2.14 13.75 14.35
C TYR A 178 3.15 12.79 14.99
N TYR A 179 2.83 12.25 16.16
CA TYR A 179 3.71 11.35 16.90
C TYR A 179 4.09 10.11 16.07
N SER A 180 5.37 9.74 16.07
CA SER A 180 5.82 8.45 15.54
C SER A 180 5.39 7.30 16.46
N ARG A 181 5.46 6.04 16.01
CA ARG A 181 5.12 4.87 16.83
C ARG A 181 5.82 4.88 18.21
N ALA A 182 7.11 5.12 18.25
CA ALA A 182 7.84 5.21 19.53
C ALA A 182 7.27 6.30 20.44
N ALA A 183 6.91 7.45 19.87
CA ALA A 183 6.41 8.60 20.62
C ALA A 183 4.93 8.46 21.03
N THR A 184 4.15 7.56 20.40
CA THR A 184 2.74 7.38 20.76
C THR A 184 2.53 6.83 22.17
N ARG A 185 3.52 6.12 22.74
CA ARG A 185 3.44 5.58 24.11
C ARG A 185 3.33 6.66 25.19
N GLU A 186 3.83 7.86 24.91
CA GLU A 186 3.85 9.00 25.81
C GLU A 186 3.02 10.19 25.31
N ALA A 187 2.30 9.99 24.17
CA ALA A 187 1.52 11.04 23.54
C ALA A 187 0.26 11.34 24.36
N PRO A 188 0.12 12.57 24.92
CA PRO A 188 -1.00 12.90 25.79
C PRO A 188 -2.37 12.81 25.09
N GLY A 189 -2.41 13.08 23.77
CA GLY A 189 -3.63 13.05 22.97
C GLY A 189 -4.18 11.66 22.66
N LEU A 190 -3.47 10.58 23.02
CA LEU A 190 -3.92 9.20 22.78
C LEU A 190 -4.62 8.57 23.99
N ALA A 191 -4.44 9.10 25.18
CA ALA A 191 -5.13 8.63 26.39
C ALA A 191 -6.66 8.79 26.24
N GLY A 192 -7.39 7.68 26.44
CA GLY A 192 -8.85 7.63 26.26
C GLY A 192 -9.33 7.39 24.83
N HIS A 193 -8.39 7.21 23.88
CA HIS A 193 -8.68 6.85 22.50
C HIS A 193 -8.48 5.36 22.20
N GLU A 194 -8.13 4.56 23.20
CA GLU A 194 -8.00 3.12 23.08
C GLU A 194 -9.37 2.47 22.81
N ILE A 195 -9.44 1.63 21.77
CA ILE A 195 -10.64 0.84 21.46
C ILE A 195 -10.57 -0.51 22.18
N VAL A 196 -9.40 -1.13 22.07
CA VAL A 196 -9.10 -2.45 22.64
C VAL A 196 -7.62 -2.55 22.97
N TRP A 197 -7.30 -3.51 23.84
CA TRP A 197 -5.94 -3.89 24.23
C TRP A 197 -5.68 -5.31 23.76
N ILE A 198 -4.59 -5.51 23.03
CA ILE A 198 -4.22 -6.78 22.39
C ILE A 198 -3.15 -7.48 23.22
N ASP A 199 -3.19 -8.81 23.24
CA ASP A 199 -2.27 -9.67 23.99
C ASP A 199 -0.86 -9.75 23.37
N ASN A 200 -0.74 -9.52 22.07
CA ASN A 200 0.52 -9.62 21.36
C ASN A 200 0.83 -8.36 20.53
N ALA A 201 1.95 -7.71 20.82
CA ALA A 201 2.34 -6.46 20.14
C ALA A 201 2.61 -6.63 18.64
N LEU A 202 3.12 -7.80 18.21
CA LEU A 202 3.31 -8.07 16.79
C LEU A 202 1.96 -8.25 16.07
N ASP A 203 0.97 -8.88 16.73
CA ASP A 203 -0.36 -9.05 16.13
C ASP A 203 -1.10 -7.72 16.02
N ALA A 204 -1.00 -6.85 17.02
CA ALA A 204 -1.48 -5.47 16.95
C ALA A 204 -0.83 -4.71 15.81
N PHE A 205 0.51 -4.77 15.69
CA PHE A 205 1.27 -4.17 14.59
C PHE A 205 0.83 -4.72 13.22
N MET A 206 0.64 -6.03 13.11
CA MET A 206 0.21 -6.65 11.85
C MET A 206 -1.20 -6.25 11.46
N LEU A 207 -2.12 -6.07 12.42
CA LEU A 207 -3.45 -5.56 12.15
C LEU A 207 -3.40 -4.14 11.58
N GLU A 208 -2.49 -3.29 12.09
CA GLU A 208 -2.25 -1.97 11.50
C GLU A 208 -1.72 -2.04 10.06
N VAL A 209 -0.83 -2.99 9.77
CA VAL A 209 -0.30 -3.20 8.41
C VAL A 209 -1.39 -3.68 7.46
N GLN A 210 -2.30 -4.56 7.93
CA GLN A 210 -3.42 -5.06 7.13
C GLN A 210 -4.53 -4.00 6.95
N GLY A 211 -4.64 -3.03 7.86
CA GLY A 211 -5.62 -1.94 7.83
C GLY A 211 -7.02 -2.34 8.32
N SER A 212 -7.28 -3.60 8.58
CA SER A 212 -8.49 -4.12 9.21
C SER A 212 -8.20 -5.43 9.90
N GLY A 213 -9.05 -5.80 10.87
CA GLY A 213 -8.94 -7.08 11.57
C GLY A 213 -10.14 -7.35 12.47
N ARG A 214 -10.26 -8.60 12.88
CA ARG A 214 -11.24 -9.03 13.88
C ARG A 214 -10.54 -9.24 15.21
N VAL A 215 -11.18 -8.76 16.26
CA VAL A 215 -10.68 -8.95 17.62
C VAL A 215 -11.70 -9.79 18.37
N GLN A 216 -11.29 -10.98 18.78
CA GLN A 216 -12.05 -11.79 19.71
C GLN A 216 -11.77 -11.28 21.13
N LEU A 217 -12.79 -10.68 21.75
CA LEU A 217 -12.69 -10.14 23.09
C LEU A 217 -12.70 -11.26 24.15
N ALA A 218 -12.12 -10.98 25.30
CA ALA A 218 -12.16 -11.89 26.46
C ALA A 218 -13.59 -12.23 26.91
N SER A 219 -14.58 -11.39 26.55
CA SER A 219 -16.02 -11.66 26.77
C SER A 219 -16.59 -12.74 25.83
N GLY A 220 -15.85 -13.15 24.77
CA GLY A 220 -16.34 -14.04 23.72
C GLY A 220 -16.94 -13.29 22.52
N GLU A 221 -17.22 -11.99 22.63
CA GLU A 221 -17.66 -11.15 21.50
C GLU A 221 -16.54 -11.01 20.46
N THR A 222 -16.88 -10.97 19.17
CA THR A 222 -15.95 -10.62 18.11
C THR A 222 -16.34 -9.28 17.49
N ILE A 223 -15.42 -8.34 17.50
CA ILE A 223 -15.58 -7.03 16.86
C ILE A 223 -14.69 -6.93 15.62
N ARG A 224 -15.03 -6.01 14.72
CA ARG A 224 -14.18 -5.64 13.58
C ARG A 224 -13.58 -4.28 13.81
N LEU A 225 -12.26 -4.18 13.65
CA LEU A 225 -11.55 -2.92 13.51
C LEU A 225 -11.29 -2.64 12.04
N GLN A 226 -11.60 -1.43 11.62
CA GLN A 226 -11.45 -0.97 10.25
C GLN A 226 -10.65 0.32 10.21
N TYR A 227 -9.76 0.45 9.21
CA TYR A 227 -8.95 1.64 8.99
C TYR A 227 -9.80 2.91 9.04
N ALA A 228 -9.37 3.86 9.85
CA ALA A 228 -9.95 5.20 9.93
C ALA A 228 -8.98 6.25 9.41
N ASP A 229 -7.76 6.30 9.94
CA ASP A 229 -6.69 7.22 9.54
C ASP A 229 -5.31 6.70 9.95
N GLN A 230 -4.27 7.51 9.73
CA GLN A 230 -2.90 7.22 10.14
C GLN A 230 -2.17 8.49 10.58
N ASN A 231 -1.03 8.32 11.26
CA ASN A 231 -0.24 9.43 11.78
C ASN A 231 0.56 10.23 10.72
N GLY A 232 0.49 9.90 9.44
CA GLY A 232 1.20 10.60 8.35
C GLY A 232 2.64 10.18 8.14
N HIS A 233 3.22 9.35 9.00
CA HIS A 233 4.56 8.83 8.81
C HIS A 233 4.61 7.76 7.71
N PRO A 234 5.71 7.68 6.92
CA PRO A 234 5.87 6.64 5.92
C PRO A 234 6.04 5.26 6.57
N TYR A 235 5.43 4.25 5.97
CA TYR A 235 5.64 2.86 6.37
C TYR A 235 7.10 2.44 6.13
N ARG A 236 7.68 1.72 7.11
CA ARG A 236 8.98 1.06 7.02
C ARG A 236 8.83 -0.41 7.40
N SER A 237 9.38 -1.30 6.58
CA SER A 237 9.31 -2.74 6.81
C SER A 237 10.20 -3.16 7.99
N ILE A 238 9.58 -3.77 9.02
CA ILE A 238 10.32 -4.37 10.15
C ILE A 238 11.22 -5.54 9.70
N GLY A 239 10.80 -6.29 8.68
CA GLY A 239 11.62 -7.35 8.10
C GLY A 239 12.86 -6.80 7.42
N ARG A 240 12.75 -5.68 6.69
CA ARG A 240 13.91 -5.00 6.12
C ARG A 240 14.84 -4.46 7.21
N TYR A 241 14.27 -3.88 8.27
CA TYR A 241 15.05 -3.46 9.42
C TYR A 241 15.89 -4.60 10.01
N LEU A 242 15.28 -5.78 10.26
CA LEU A 242 16.01 -6.95 10.78
C LEU A 242 17.10 -7.44 9.82
N ALA A 243 16.86 -7.37 8.51
CA ALA A 243 17.87 -7.72 7.52
C ALA A 243 19.04 -6.71 7.51
N ASP A 244 18.74 -5.41 7.58
CA ASP A 244 19.75 -4.34 7.63
C ASP A 244 20.57 -4.38 8.93
N GLN A 245 20.01 -4.93 10.03
CA GLN A 245 20.71 -5.21 11.29
C GLN A 245 21.50 -6.52 11.27
N GLY A 246 21.51 -7.28 10.15
CA GLY A 246 22.20 -8.54 10.04
C GLY A 246 21.61 -9.70 10.86
N VAL A 247 20.38 -9.55 11.34
CA VAL A 247 19.66 -10.56 12.13
C VAL A 247 19.25 -11.75 11.25
N MET A 248 18.84 -11.47 10.02
CA MET A 248 18.49 -12.48 9.01
C MET A 248 18.77 -11.94 7.62
N THR A 249 18.92 -12.82 6.62
CA THR A 249 19.06 -12.38 5.23
C THR A 249 17.70 -11.97 4.67
N ILE A 250 17.70 -11.10 3.63
CA ILE A 250 16.45 -10.62 3.02
C ILE A 250 15.56 -11.77 2.48
N ASP A 251 16.17 -12.87 2.07
CA ASP A 251 15.46 -14.05 1.57
C ASP A 251 14.84 -14.89 2.70
N GLN A 252 15.34 -14.77 3.92
CA GLN A 252 14.79 -15.39 5.12
C GLN A 252 13.66 -14.57 5.74
N VAL A 253 13.50 -13.31 5.32
CA VAL A 253 12.46 -12.42 5.87
C VAL A 253 11.07 -12.93 5.46
N ASN A 254 10.38 -13.51 6.42
CA ASN A 254 8.96 -13.87 6.37
C ASN A 254 8.34 -13.75 7.76
N MET A 255 7.01 -13.73 7.85
CA MET A 255 6.33 -13.51 9.14
C MET A 255 6.58 -14.60 10.19
N PRO A 256 6.61 -15.91 9.85
CA PRO A 256 7.00 -16.93 10.81
C PRO A 256 8.41 -16.73 11.39
N ALA A 257 9.39 -16.37 10.57
CA ALA A 257 10.76 -16.11 11.02
C ALA A 257 10.86 -14.88 11.93
N ILE A 258 10.18 -13.78 11.57
CA ILE A 258 10.09 -12.57 12.39
C ILE A 258 9.45 -12.90 13.74
N ARG A 259 8.32 -13.60 13.76
CA ARG A 259 7.61 -14.00 14.99
C ARG A 259 8.49 -14.86 15.89
N ALA A 260 9.14 -15.89 15.34
CA ALA A 260 10.04 -16.76 16.10
C ALA A 260 11.21 -15.97 16.70
N TRP A 261 11.80 -15.07 15.92
CA TRP A 261 12.90 -14.27 16.41
C TRP A 261 12.47 -13.30 17.52
N LEU A 262 11.33 -12.61 17.38
CA LEU A 262 10.79 -11.71 18.41
C LEU A 262 10.42 -12.47 19.69
N ALA A 263 9.87 -13.69 19.58
CA ALA A 263 9.59 -14.54 20.74
C ALA A 263 10.87 -14.91 21.51
N SER A 264 12.00 -15.10 20.80
CA SER A 264 13.29 -15.36 21.42
C SER A 264 14.03 -14.10 21.89
N ASN A 265 13.55 -12.91 21.53
CA ASN A 265 14.16 -11.62 21.85
C ASN A 265 13.14 -10.60 22.39
N PRO A 266 12.43 -10.89 23.50
CA PRO A 266 11.30 -10.08 23.96
C PRO A 266 11.70 -8.63 24.32
N ALA A 267 12.91 -8.40 24.79
CA ALA A 267 13.43 -7.06 25.10
C ALA A 267 13.60 -6.17 23.85
N ARG A 268 13.67 -6.75 22.64
CA ARG A 268 13.85 -6.02 21.38
C ARG A 268 12.55 -5.81 20.59
N VAL A 269 11.43 -6.30 21.07
CA VAL A 269 10.13 -6.18 20.38
C VAL A 269 9.82 -4.72 20.05
N ASN A 270 9.87 -3.83 21.05
CA ASN A 270 9.59 -2.42 20.85
C ASN A 270 10.56 -1.77 19.85
N GLU A 271 11.87 -2.05 19.97
CA GLU A 271 12.88 -1.55 19.03
C GLU A 271 12.54 -1.90 17.58
N VAL A 272 12.18 -3.16 17.34
CA VAL A 272 11.86 -3.63 15.98
C VAL A 272 10.56 -3.01 15.47
N LEU A 273 9.50 -2.98 16.28
CA LEU A 273 8.22 -2.42 15.86
C LEU A 273 8.32 -0.89 15.65
N ASP A 274 9.09 -0.19 16.46
CA ASP A 274 9.32 1.26 16.38
C ASP A 274 10.18 1.68 15.18
N SER A 275 10.92 0.74 14.57
CA SER A 275 11.61 0.99 13.31
C SER A 275 10.65 1.41 12.19
N ASN A 276 9.36 1.02 12.31
CA ASN A 276 8.25 1.57 11.53
C ASN A 276 7.57 2.72 12.28
N PRO A 277 7.78 4.00 11.89
CA PRO A 277 7.18 5.14 12.56
C PRO A 277 5.68 5.31 12.30
N SER A 278 5.12 4.58 11.31
CA SER A 278 3.70 4.66 10.94
C SER A 278 2.83 3.99 11.99
N VAL A 279 1.72 4.65 12.35
CA VAL A 279 0.65 4.13 13.23
C VAL A 279 -0.67 4.30 12.49
N VAL A 280 -1.50 3.27 12.51
CA VAL A 280 -2.86 3.28 11.97
C VAL A 280 -3.86 3.40 13.09
N PHE A 281 -4.86 4.24 12.87
CA PHE A 281 -6.01 4.43 13.74
C PHE A 281 -7.23 3.73 13.16
N PHE A 282 -8.10 3.24 14.02
CA PHE A 282 -9.24 2.41 13.63
C PHE A 282 -10.57 2.99 14.10
N ASN A 283 -11.64 2.60 13.40
CA ASN A 283 -12.99 2.64 13.90
C ASN A 283 -13.47 1.20 14.15
N GLU A 284 -14.28 1.03 15.15
CA GLU A 284 -15.04 -0.19 15.32
C GLU A 284 -16.18 -0.22 14.31
N ALA A 285 -16.30 -1.30 13.56
CA ALA A 285 -17.31 -1.49 12.54
C ALA A 285 -18.23 -2.66 12.90
N PRO A 286 -19.52 -2.63 12.54
CA PRO A 286 -20.42 -3.75 12.74
C PRO A 286 -19.89 -5.03 12.06
N LEU A 287 -20.09 -6.17 12.71
CA LEU A 287 -19.79 -7.51 12.18
C LEU A 287 -21.07 -8.35 12.19
N GLU A 288 -22.15 -7.81 11.57
CA GLU A 288 -23.45 -8.48 11.49
C GLU A 288 -23.38 -9.78 10.68
N ASP A 289 -22.65 -9.76 9.57
CA ASP A 289 -22.36 -10.93 8.75
C ASP A 289 -20.85 -11.19 8.69
N PRO A 290 -20.37 -12.25 9.37
CA PRO A 290 -18.96 -12.61 9.37
C PRO A 290 -18.40 -13.02 7.99
N SER A 291 -19.25 -13.36 7.02
CA SER A 291 -18.83 -13.73 5.66
C SER A 291 -18.45 -12.50 4.81
N ILE A 292 -18.95 -11.32 5.17
CA ILE A 292 -18.67 -10.08 4.46
C ILE A 292 -17.29 -9.55 4.87
N GLY A 293 -16.45 -9.25 3.88
CA GLY A 293 -15.13 -8.65 4.09
C GLY A 293 -15.17 -7.21 4.61
N PRO A 294 -14.05 -6.67 5.06
CA PRO A 294 -13.95 -5.27 5.48
C PRO A 294 -14.17 -4.34 4.28
N LYS A 295 -14.52 -3.08 4.55
CA LYS A 295 -14.60 -2.07 3.47
C LYS A 295 -13.19 -1.68 3.03
N GLY A 296 -12.92 -1.81 1.72
CA GLY A 296 -11.70 -1.28 1.11
C GLY A 296 -11.74 0.24 0.90
N ALA A 297 -10.68 0.79 0.33
CA ALA A 297 -10.56 2.23 0.07
C ALA A 297 -11.64 2.80 -0.87
N GLN A 298 -12.29 1.95 -1.66
CA GLN A 298 -13.46 2.34 -2.47
C GLN A 298 -14.73 2.55 -1.62
N GLY A 299 -14.72 2.16 -0.34
CA GLY A 299 -15.89 2.21 0.54
C GLY A 299 -16.81 0.97 0.45
N MET A 300 -16.45 -0.03 -0.36
CA MET A 300 -17.23 -1.24 -0.60
C MET A 300 -16.58 -2.45 0.07
N PRO A 301 -17.38 -3.47 0.47
CA PRO A 301 -16.85 -4.71 1.06
C PRO A 301 -15.90 -5.43 0.09
N LEU A 302 -14.80 -5.95 0.62
CA LEU A 302 -13.85 -6.75 -0.13
C LEU A 302 -14.34 -8.19 -0.26
N THR A 303 -14.12 -8.79 -1.42
CA THR A 303 -14.45 -10.18 -1.74
C THR A 303 -13.17 -11.01 -1.76
N ALA A 304 -13.11 -12.05 -0.93
CA ALA A 304 -11.96 -12.94 -0.83
C ALA A 304 -11.58 -13.55 -2.20
N GLY A 305 -10.29 -13.43 -2.55
CA GLY A 305 -9.75 -13.90 -3.83
C GLY A 305 -10.20 -13.11 -5.05
N ARG A 306 -11.00 -12.04 -4.90
CA ARG A 306 -11.59 -11.26 -6.01
C ARG A 306 -11.42 -9.74 -5.85
N SER A 307 -10.95 -9.26 -4.72
CA SER A 307 -10.59 -7.85 -4.51
C SER A 307 -9.07 -7.69 -4.43
N ILE A 308 -8.56 -6.60 -5.00
CA ILE A 308 -7.15 -6.23 -4.92
C ILE A 308 -6.96 -4.80 -4.46
N ALA A 309 -5.85 -4.56 -3.73
CA ALA A 309 -5.32 -3.22 -3.52
C ALA A 309 -4.33 -2.87 -4.64
N ILE A 310 -4.39 -1.61 -5.08
CA ILE A 310 -3.59 -1.06 -6.19
C ILE A 310 -2.97 0.29 -5.81
N ASP A 311 -2.08 0.81 -6.67
CA ASP A 311 -1.63 2.20 -6.59
C ASP A 311 -2.59 3.12 -7.37
N PRO A 312 -3.43 3.92 -6.68
CA PRO A 312 -4.42 4.77 -7.33
C PRO A 312 -3.80 5.94 -8.11
N LYS A 313 -2.48 6.14 -8.00
CA LYS A 313 -1.75 7.08 -8.85
C LYS A 313 -1.73 6.64 -10.30
N PHE A 314 -1.73 5.33 -10.56
CA PHE A 314 -1.59 4.76 -11.90
C PHE A 314 -2.84 4.03 -12.39
N LEU A 315 -3.59 3.44 -11.47
CA LEU A 315 -4.71 2.56 -11.80
C LEU A 315 -6.03 3.11 -11.25
N PRO A 316 -7.14 2.96 -11.98
CA PRO A 316 -8.44 3.46 -11.55
C PRO A 316 -9.03 2.56 -10.45
N LEU A 317 -9.30 3.16 -9.29
CA LEU A 317 -9.98 2.46 -8.19
C LEU A 317 -11.42 2.11 -8.60
N GLY A 318 -11.81 0.88 -8.33
CA GLY A 318 -13.11 0.29 -8.65
C GLY A 318 -13.14 -0.50 -9.96
N ALA A 319 -12.16 -0.34 -10.85
CA ALA A 319 -12.19 -1.01 -12.15
C ALA A 319 -11.98 -2.52 -12.02
N PRO A 320 -12.75 -3.34 -12.81
CA PRO A 320 -12.43 -4.74 -13.01
C PRO A 320 -11.07 -4.90 -13.69
N MET A 321 -10.32 -5.89 -13.25
CA MET A 321 -8.99 -6.21 -13.78
C MET A 321 -8.86 -7.73 -13.92
N PHE A 322 -7.98 -8.17 -14.79
CA PHE A 322 -7.56 -9.57 -14.84
C PHE A 322 -6.09 -9.65 -14.43
N LEU A 323 -5.75 -10.62 -13.60
CA LEU A 323 -4.36 -10.88 -13.19
C LEU A 323 -3.95 -12.29 -13.59
N SER A 324 -2.66 -12.44 -13.91
CA SER A 324 -2.01 -13.72 -14.15
C SER A 324 -0.72 -13.79 -13.34
N THR A 325 -0.64 -14.79 -12.47
CA THR A 325 0.46 -15.04 -11.55
C THR A 325 0.50 -16.54 -11.20
N THR A 326 1.21 -16.91 -10.15
CA THR A 326 1.20 -18.27 -9.59
C THR A 326 0.56 -18.30 -8.20
N GLN A 327 0.12 -19.47 -7.75
CA GLN A 327 -0.45 -19.66 -6.41
C GLN A 327 0.62 -19.44 -5.33
N PRO A 328 0.23 -18.95 -4.14
CA PRO A 328 1.16 -18.73 -3.05
C PRO A 328 1.96 -19.99 -2.71
N GLY A 329 3.30 -19.90 -2.79
CA GLY A 329 4.21 -21.00 -2.47
C GLY A 329 4.21 -22.18 -3.46
N LEU A 330 3.47 -22.08 -4.57
CA LEU A 330 3.36 -23.14 -5.59
C LEU A 330 3.64 -22.57 -6.98
N ASP A 331 4.20 -23.40 -7.86
CA ASP A 331 4.38 -23.08 -9.29
C ASP A 331 3.15 -23.52 -10.12
N LEU A 332 1.98 -23.19 -9.61
CA LEU A 332 0.70 -23.43 -10.29
C LEU A 332 0.06 -22.12 -10.70
N PRO A 333 -0.54 -22.01 -11.89
CA PRO A 333 -1.16 -20.79 -12.34
C PRO A 333 -2.27 -20.29 -11.38
N LEU A 334 -2.28 -18.99 -11.11
CA LEU A 334 -3.37 -18.25 -10.50
C LEU A 334 -3.77 -17.14 -11.47
N GLN A 335 -4.89 -17.34 -12.15
CA GLN A 335 -5.37 -16.45 -13.21
C GLN A 335 -6.81 -16.07 -12.90
N ARG A 336 -7.06 -14.79 -12.57
CA ARG A 336 -8.34 -14.39 -11.97
C ARG A 336 -8.85 -13.03 -12.44
N LEU A 337 -10.15 -12.96 -12.65
CA LEU A 337 -10.91 -11.72 -12.66
C LEU A 337 -11.01 -11.18 -11.24
N VAL A 338 -10.61 -9.94 -11.05
CA VAL A 338 -10.59 -9.24 -9.76
C VAL A 338 -11.10 -7.81 -9.92
N VAL A 339 -11.39 -7.15 -8.81
CA VAL A 339 -11.80 -5.73 -8.79
C VAL A 339 -10.85 -4.94 -7.92
N ALA A 340 -10.40 -3.77 -8.40
CA ALA A 340 -9.49 -2.89 -7.70
C ALA A 340 -10.22 -2.05 -6.63
N GLN A 341 -10.61 -2.67 -5.51
CA GLN A 341 -11.47 -2.04 -4.50
C GLN A 341 -10.69 -1.42 -3.32
N ASP A 342 -9.36 -1.61 -3.30
CA ASP A 342 -8.56 -1.17 -2.16
C ASP A 342 -7.25 -0.50 -2.56
N THR A 343 -6.57 0.11 -1.58
CA THR A 343 -5.25 0.73 -1.71
C THR A 343 -4.41 0.45 -0.48
N GLY A 344 -3.09 0.37 -0.65
CA GLY A 344 -2.17 0.17 0.47
C GLY A 344 -0.99 1.13 0.46
N GLY A 345 -0.48 1.49 1.64
CA GLY A 345 0.68 2.36 1.78
C GLY A 345 1.95 1.82 1.12
N ALA A 346 2.10 0.48 1.09
CA ALA A 346 3.22 -0.22 0.45
C ALA A 346 2.96 -0.60 -1.01
N ILE A 347 1.74 -0.41 -1.53
CA ILE A 347 1.37 -0.80 -2.89
C ILE A 347 1.69 0.37 -3.82
N ARG A 348 2.84 0.29 -4.50
CA ARG A 348 3.36 1.38 -5.34
C ARG A 348 3.76 0.89 -6.72
N GLY A 349 3.32 1.62 -7.76
CA GLY A 349 3.66 1.40 -9.16
C GLY A 349 2.52 0.82 -10.02
N PRO A 350 2.66 0.87 -11.36
CA PRO A 350 1.58 0.52 -12.27
C PRO A 350 1.27 -0.98 -12.35
N VAL A 351 2.29 -1.86 -12.25
CA VAL A 351 2.09 -3.31 -12.27
C VAL A 351 2.32 -3.86 -10.86
N ARG A 352 1.41 -3.51 -9.95
CA ARG A 352 1.49 -3.86 -8.53
C ARG A 352 0.08 -4.11 -7.98
N ALA A 353 -0.12 -5.26 -7.40
CA ALA A 353 -1.36 -5.62 -6.73
C ALA A 353 -1.10 -6.29 -5.38
N ASP A 354 -2.06 -6.17 -4.48
CA ASP A 354 -2.14 -6.92 -3.24
C ASP A 354 -3.48 -7.67 -3.24
N LEU A 355 -3.47 -9.00 -3.22
CA LEU A 355 -4.68 -9.82 -3.34
C LEU A 355 -5.28 -10.06 -1.96
N PHE A 356 -6.57 -9.76 -1.80
CA PHE A 356 -7.30 -10.04 -0.58
C PHE A 356 -7.68 -11.52 -0.49
N PHE A 357 -7.14 -12.25 0.50
CA PHE A 357 -7.39 -13.67 0.68
C PHE A 357 -8.61 -14.00 1.57
N GLY A 358 -9.21 -13.00 2.21
CA GLY A 358 -10.31 -13.20 3.14
C GLY A 358 -9.87 -13.01 4.60
N PHE A 359 -10.37 -13.83 5.52
CA PHE A 359 -10.09 -13.67 6.95
C PHE A 359 -9.60 -14.97 7.60
N GLY A 360 -8.96 -14.83 8.76
CA GLY A 360 -8.52 -15.95 9.59
C GLY A 360 -7.17 -16.54 9.19
N SER A 361 -6.81 -17.65 9.83
CA SER A 361 -5.46 -18.21 9.76
C SER A 361 -5.12 -18.80 8.39
N GLU A 362 -6.07 -19.43 7.70
CA GLU A 362 -5.85 -19.98 6.36
C GLU A 362 -5.57 -18.87 5.35
N ALA A 363 -6.40 -17.81 5.35
CA ALA A 363 -6.18 -16.63 4.52
C ALA A 363 -4.82 -15.98 4.82
N GLY A 364 -4.45 -15.91 6.12
CA GLY A 364 -3.16 -15.40 6.56
C GLY A 364 -1.97 -16.23 6.07
N ALA A 365 -2.09 -17.55 6.08
CA ALA A 365 -1.06 -18.45 5.57
C ALA A 365 -0.84 -18.25 4.05
N GLN A 366 -1.93 -18.17 3.26
CA GLN A 366 -1.87 -17.91 1.82
C GLN A 366 -1.30 -16.51 1.52
N ALA A 367 -1.82 -15.49 2.20
CA ALA A 367 -1.35 -14.11 2.04
C ALA A 367 0.15 -13.97 2.36
N GLY A 368 0.59 -14.60 3.44
CA GLY A 368 1.99 -14.56 3.89
C GLY A 368 2.99 -15.20 2.92
N MET A 369 2.54 -16.15 2.11
CA MET A 369 3.36 -16.80 1.08
C MET A 369 3.30 -16.09 -0.28
N MET A 370 2.36 -15.15 -0.49
CA MET A 370 2.15 -14.50 -1.79
C MET A 370 3.19 -13.41 -2.04
N LYS A 371 4.19 -13.70 -2.87
CA LYS A 371 5.19 -12.75 -3.36
C LYS A 371 5.66 -13.21 -4.73
N ASN A 372 4.83 -13.00 -5.73
CA ASN A 372 4.94 -13.64 -7.02
C ASN A 372 5.00 -12.61 -8.16
N ASP A 373 5.58 -13.01 -9.29
CA ASP A 373 5.51 -12.22 -10.54
C ASP A 373 4.06 -12.02 -10.97
N LEU A 374 3.78 -10.88 -11.56
CA LEU A 374 2.43 -10.45 -11.94
C LEU A 374 2.39 -9.88 -13.34
N GLU A 375 1.42 -10.33 -14.13
CA GLU A 375 0.91 -9.60 -15.30
C GLU A 375 -0.53 -9.17 -15.03
N MET A 376 -0.92 -7.96 -15.49
CA MET A 376 -2.24 -7.38 -15.24
C MET A 376 -2.84 -6.77 -16.49
N TRP A 377 -4.17 -6.86 -16.58
CA TRP A 377 -4.97 -6.19 -17.61
C TRP A 377 -6.08 -5.38 -16.94
N LEU A 378 -6.23 -4.13 -17.39
CA LEU A 378 -7.36 -3.29 -17.06
C LEU A 378 -8.52 -3.68 -18.00
N LEU A 379 -9.70 -3.91 -17.45
CA LEU A 379 -10.93 -4.12 -18.22
C LEU A 379 -11.71 -2.80 -18.20
N TRP A 380 -11.77 -2.12 -19.36
CA TRP A 380 -12.31 -0.76 -19.43
C TRP A 380 -13.53 -0.69 -20.34
N PRO A 381 -14.55 0.14 -20.01
CA PRO A 381 -15.77 0.25 -20.83
C PRO A 381 -15.45 0.54 -22.29
N ARG A 382 -16.08 -0.22 -23.18
CA ARG A 382 -15.83 -0.16 -24.61
C ARG A 382 -16.15 1.22 -25.16
N GLY A 383 -15.20 1.83 -25.87
CA GLY A 383 -15.34 3.14 -26.46
C GLY A 383 -15.21 4.32 -25.50
N ALA A 384 -15.09 4.08 -24.19
CA ALA A 384 -14.85 5.14 -23.23
C ALA A 384 -13.38 5.65 -23.28
N PRO A 385 -13.12 6.96 -23.05
CA PRO A 385 -11.77 7.48 -22.95
C PRO A 385 -11.04 6.79 -21.80
N LEU A 386 -9.78 6.39 -22.07
CA LEU A 386 -8.94 5.75 -21.05
C LEU A 386 -8.64 6.71 -19.89
N PRO A 387 -8.36 6.17 -18.69
CA PRO A 387 -7.89 6.99 -17.59
C PRO A 387 -6.64 7.77 -18.00
N ALA A 388 -6.59 9.06 -17.66
CA ALA A 388 -5.40 9.87 -17.94
C ALA A 388 -4.17 9.23 -17.28
N ALA A 389 -3.09 9.05 -18.03
CA ALA A 389 -1.79 8.69 -17.47
C ALA A 389 -1.36 9.80 -16.50
N ARG A 390 -1.14 9.45 -15.26
CA ARG A 390 -0.72 10.38 -14.21
C ARG A 390 0.72 10.16 -13.86
#